data_1022347d7beb9c6ffa05d94fc640f6eb
#
_entry.id   1022347d7beb9c6ffa05d94fc640f6eb
#
_cell.length_a   1.000
_cell.length_b   1.000
_cell.length_c   1.000
_cell.angle_alpha   90.00
_cell.angle_beta   90.00
_cell.angle_gamma   90.00
#
_symmetry.space_group_name_H-M   'P 1'
#
loop_
_entity.id
_entity.type
_entity.pdbx_description
1 polymer ?
#
loop_
_entity_poly.entity_id
_entity_poly.type
_entity_poly.pdbx_seq_one_letter_code
_entity_poly.pdbx_strand_id
1 'polypeptide(L)'
;MTRSPLAEGILRRKLAEAGITCVEVTSAGTGATDGLDRDRMMLEVAAEAGYEISGKTRRADSMSAIGSDLILCMEPHHVSYMKGIIPHSYHHRIHLLMKWALGSSEVVYDPTCRPKDFYMSVLADLERACEAITQKIDRQ
;
A
#
# COMPACT_ATOMS: atom_id res chain seq x y z
N MET A 1 3.12 3.32 10.77
CA MET A 1 2.94 3.27 9.32
C MET A 1 3.89 2.27 8.70
N THR A 2 3.38 1.11 8.44
CA THR A 2 4.20 -0.05 8.07
C THR A 2 3.73 -0.68 6.77
N ARG A 3 2.43 -0.93 6.64
CA ARG A 3 1.84 -1.71 5.54
C ARG A 3 1.93 -1.04 4.18
N SER A 4 1.57 0.24 4.08
CA SER A 4 1.53 0.94 2.80
C SER A 4 2.91 1.10 2.15
N PRO A 5 3.97 1.48 2.88
CA PRO A 5 5.31 1.51 2.29
C PRO A 5 5.79 0.13 1.83
N LEU A 6 5.46 -0.91 2.58
CA LEU A 6 5.82 -2.28 2.22
C LEU A 6 5.10 -2.69 0.93
N ALA A 7 3.80 -2.42 0.84
CA ALA A 7 3.02 -2.67 -0.37
C ALA A 7 3.57 -1.88 -1.57
N GLU A 8 3.95 -0.62 -1.37
CA GLU A 8 4.54 0.20 -2.42
C GLU A 8 5.82 -0.44 -2.98
N GLY A 9 6.73 -0.86 -2.11
CA GLY A 9 7.98 -1.49 -2.53
C GLY A 9 7.76 -2.80 -3.27
N ILE A 10 6.84 -3.63 -2.79
CA ILE A 10 6.51 -4.91 -3.43
C ILE A 10 5.87 -4.67 -4.80
N LEU A 11 4.90 -3.77 -4.88
CA LEU A 11 4.18 -3.50 -6.12
C LEU A 11 5.10 -2.90 -7.18
N ARG A 12 5.96 -1.95 -6.79
CA ARG A 12 6.94 -1.38 -7.72
C ARG A 12 7.81 -2.45 -8.36
N ARG A 13 8.29 -3.39 -7.55
CA ARG A 13 9.14 -4.47 -8.05
C ARG A 13 8.38 -5.40 -8.99
N LYS A 14 7.16 -5.79 -8.61
CA LYS A 14 6.35 -6.68 -9.45
C LYS A 14 5.97 -6.06 -10.79
N LEU A 15 5.66 -4.77 -10.79
CA LEU A 15 5.41 -4.03 -12.02
C LEU A 15 6.65 -3.98 -12.91
N ALA A 16 7.81 -3.72 -12.33
CA ALA A 16 9.08 -3.68 -13.06
C ALA A 16 9.40 -5.05 -13.66
N GLU A 17 9.23 -6.12 -12.90
CA GLU A 17 9.46 -7.49 -13.40
C GLU A 17 8.49 -7.87 -14.53
N ALA A 18 7.28 -7.30 -14.53
CA ALA A 18 6.30 -7.51 -15.59
C ALA A 18 6.50 -6.58 -16.80
N GLY A 19 7.49 -5.69 -16.74
CA GLY A 19 7.77 -4.74 -17.81
C GLY A 19 6.78 -3.58 -17.88
N ILE A 20 6.02 -3.33 -16.83
CA ILE A 20 5.04 -2.25 -16.78
C ILE A 20 5.71 -0.98 -16.25
N THR A 21 5.87 0.03 -17.11
CA THR A 21 6.59 1.25 -16.79
C THR A 21 5.70 2.49 -16.72
N CYS A 22 4.44 2.37 -17.07
CA CYS A 22 3.50 3.50 -17.15
C CYS A 22 2.70 3.74 -15.86
N VAL A 23 2.99 3.01 -14.80
CA VAL A 23 2.29 3.11 -13.51
C VAL A 23 3.22 3.68 -12.45
N GLU A 24 2.79 4.74 -11.81
CA GLU A 24 3.49 5.33 -10.67
C GLU A 24 2.81 4.86 -9.39
N VAL A 25 3.62 4.37 -8.44
CA VAL A 25 3.13 3.88 -7.15
C VAL A 25 3.66 4.75 -6.02
N THR A 26 2.77 5.24 -5.19
CA THR A 26 3.13 6.00 -3.99
C THR A 26 2.35 5.46 -2.79
N SER A 27 2.79 5.79 -1.60
CA SER A 27 2.10 5.43 -0.37
C SER A 27 2.08 6.58 0.63
N ALA A 28 1.08 6.57 1.50
CA ALA A 28 0.92 7.57 2.55
C ALA A 28 0.12 6.97 3.71
N GLY A 29 0.21 7.58 4.87
CA GLY A 29 -0.53 7.13 6.05
C GLY A 29 -1.58 8.15 6.48
N THR A 30 -2.75 7.67 6.89
CA THR A 30 -3.85 8.53 7.34
C THR A 30 -3.55 9.24 8.66
N GLY A 31 -2.72 8.63 9.52
CA GLY A 31 -2.28 9.21 10.78
C GLY A 31 -0.80 9.54 10.84
N ALA A 32 -0.11 9.54 9.70
CA ALA A 32 1.33 9.73 9.67
C ALA A 32 1.72 11.19 9.88
N THR A 33 2.91 11.38 10.45
CA THR A 33 3.62 12.65 10.46
C THR A 33 4.66 12.63 9.34
N ASP A 34 4.73 13.72 8.57
CA ASP A 34 5.68 13.79 7.45
C ASP A 34 7.13 13.74 7.92
N GLY A 35 7.98 13.11 7.13
CA GLY A 35 9.42 13.19 7.27
C GLY A 35 10.05 12.30 8.33
N LEU A 36 9.30 11.37 8.92
CA LEU A 36 9.84 10.42 9.89
C LEU A 36 10.49 9.22 9.20
N ASP A 37 11.39 8.55 9.91
CA ASP A 37 12.00 7.31 9.45
C ASP A 37 10.96 6.19 9.37
N ARG A 38 11.15 5.30 8.43
CA ARG A 38 10.34 4.10 8.29
C ARG A 38 10.56 3.14 9.47
N ASP A 39 9.57 2.30 9.74
CA ASP A 39 9.65 1.25 10.75
C ASP A 39 10.86 0.33 10.49
N ARG A 40 11.72 0.17 11.50
CA ARG A 40 12.96 -0.61 11.38
C ARG A 40 12.69 -2.07 11.05
N MET A 41 11.72 -2.70 11.73
CA MET A 41 11.41 -4.11 11.51
C MET A 41 10.85 -4.34 10.10
N MET A 42 10.04 -3.41 9.62
CA MET A 42 9.52 -3.46 8.26
C MET A 42 10.67 -3.38 7.24
N LEU A 43 11.62 -2.49 7.45
CA LEU A 43 12.79 -2.37 6.57
C LEU A 43 13.63 -3.65 6.56
N GLU A 44 13.81 -4.25 7.74
CA GLU A 44 14.55 -5.52 7.85
C GLU A 44 13.87 -6.65 7.10
N VAL A 45 12.58 -6.83 7.32
CA VAL A 45 11.79 -7.88 6.66
C VAL A 45 11.75 -7.67 5.14
N ALA A 46 11.57 -6.43 4.70
CA ALA A 46 11.58 -6.10 3.28
C ALA A 46 12.93 -6.42 2.63
N ALA A 47 14.03 -6.02 3.29
CA ALA A 47 15.39 -6.26 2.78
C ALA A 47 15.70 -7.76 2.66
N GLU A 48 15.32 -8.54 3.67
CA GLU A 48 15.51 -10.00 3.65
C GLU A 48 14.75 -10.65 2.50
N ALA A 49 13.59 -10.11 2.13
CA ALA A 49 12.79 -10.60 1.00
C ALA A 49 13.23 -9.99 -0.35
N GLY A 50 14.20 -9.09 -0.35
CA GLY A 50 14.75 -8.49 -1.55
C GLY A 50 14.02 -7.25 -2.06
N TYR A 51 13.20 -6.62 -1.23
CA TYR A 51 12.48 -5.40 -1.60
C TYR A 51 13.17 -4.14 -1.07
N GLU A 52 13.18 -3.10 -1.89
CA GLU A 52 13.67 -1.79 -1.49
C GLU A 52 12.51 -0.91 -1.03
N ILE A 53 12.63 -0.37 0.17
CA ILE A 53 11.68 0.60 0.72
C ILE A 53 12.45 1.89 0.95
N SER A 54 12.11 2.93 0.21
CA SER A 54 12.82 4.21 0.28
C SER A 54 11.94 5.31 0.86
N GLY A 55 12.57 6.45 1.15
CA GLY A 55 11.89 7.65 1.57
C GLY A 55 11.54 7.68 3.05
N LYS A 56 10.76 8.67 3.40
CA LYS A 56 10.29 8.93 4.75
C LYS A 56 8.78 8.82 4.83
N THR A 57 8.23 8.82 6.02
CA THR A 57 6.78 8.78 6.20
C THR A 57 6.14 10.01 5.55
N ARG A 58 4.95 9.82 5.00
CA ARG A 58 4.16 10.89 4.38
C ARG A 58 2.71 10.75 4.80
N ARG A 59 2.11 11.88 5.18
CA ARG A 59 0.69 11.91 5.51
C ARG A 59 -0.14 11.97 4.23
N ALA A 60 -1.24 11.23 4.22
CA ALA A 60 -2.19 11.26 3.11
C ALA A 60 -2.84 12.64 3.02
N ASP A 61 -2.84 13.22 1.84
CA ASP A 61 -3.44 14.54 1.58
C ASP A 61 -4.38 14.50 0.37
N SER A 62 -5.24 15.52 0.27
CA SER A 62 -6.24 15.58 -0.78
C SER A 62 -5.65 15.78 -2.17
N MET A 63 -4.58 16.55 -2.30
CA MET A 63 -3.99 16.83 -3.61
C MET A 63 -3.39 15.58 -4.25
N SER A 64 -2.60 14.83 -3.49
CA SER A 64 -2.03 13.57 -3.98
C SER A 64 -3.12 12.54 -4.28
N ALA A 65 -4.15 12.50 -3.44
CA ALA A 65 -5.26 11.56 -3.61
C ALA A 65 -6.08 11.87 -4.87
N ILE A 66 -6.39 13.13 -5.14
CA ILE A 66 -7.13 13.54 -6.33
C ILE A 66 -6.33 13.21 -7.60
N GLY A 67 -5.01 13.32 -7.54
CA GLY A 67 -4.12 12.99 -8.65
C GLY A 67 -3.95 11.49 -8.90
N SER A 68 -4.47 10.64 -8.03
CA SER A 68 -4.32 9.19 -8.15
C SER A 68 -5.53 8.57 -8.86
N ASP A 69 -5.27 7.67 -9.80
CA ASP A 69 -6.33 6.96 -10.54
C ASP A 69 -6.94 5.85 -9.71
N LEU A 70 -6.18 5.28 -8.79
CA LEU A 70 -6.60 4.18 -7.92
C LEU A 70 -6.02 4.39 -6.53
N ILE A 71 -6.88 4.32 -5.52
CA ILE A 71 -6.51 4.51 -4.12
C ILE A 71 -6.86 3.23 -3.37
N LEU A 72 -5.84 2.54 -2.87
CA LEU A 72 -6.00 1.27 -2.16
C LEU A 72 -5.71 1.45 -0.68
N CYS A 73 -6.63 1.02 0.15
CA CYS A 73 -6.59 1.18 1.61
C CYS A 73 -6.49 -0.17 2.29
N MET A 74 -5.80 -0.23 3.41
CA MET A 74 -5.58 -1.47 4.16
C MET A 74 -6.79 -1.88 5.01
N GLU A 75 -7.52 -0.91 5.54
CA GLU A 75 -8.64 -1.14 6.44
C GLU A 75 -9.80 -0.19 6.16
N PRO A 76 -11.04 -0.55 6.58
CA PRO A 76 -12.22 0.30 6.31
C PRO A 76 -12.12 1.73 6.84
N HIS A 77 -11.47 1.95 7.98
CA HIS A 77 -11.33 3.31 8.52
C HIS A 77 -10.42 4.19 7.65
N HIS A 78 -9.48 3.60 6.91
CA HIS A 78 -8.70 4.34 5.93
C HIS A 78 -9.57 4.79 4.76
N VAL A 79 -10.50 3.95 4.33
CA VAL A 79 -11.48 4.31 3.28
C VAL A 79 -12.32 5.50 3.74
N SER A 80 -12.83 5.45 4.96
CA SER A 80 -13.63 6.54 5.53
C SER A 80 -12.84 7.84 5.62
N TYR A 81 -11.59 7.77 6.05
CA TYR A 81 -10.70 8.93 6.11
C TYR A 81 -10.52 9.55 4.72
N MET A 82 -10.20 8.73 3.72
CA MET A 82 -9.99 9.21 2.35
C MET A 82 -11.26 9.85 1.78
N LYS A 83 -12.42 9.26 2.03
CA LYS A 83 -13.70 9.85 1.62
C LYS A 83 -13.95 11.21 2.25
N GLY A 84 -13.40 11.44 3.45
CA GLY A 84 -13.54 12.71 4.15
C GLY A 84 -12.65 13.83 3.62
N ILE A 85 -11.57 13.51 2.90
CA ILE A 85 -10.61 14.52 2.44
C ILE A 85 -10.65 14.78 0.94
N ILE A 86 -11.38 13.99 0.16
CA ILE A 86 -11.52 14.20 -1.29
C ILE A 86 -12.99 14.34 -1.68
N PRO A 87 -13.27 15.06 -2.80
CA PRO A 87 -14.64 15.24 -3.28
C PRO A 87 -15.33 13.92 -3.62
N HIS A 88 -16.64 13.86 -3.44
CA HIS A 88 -17.46 12.68 -3.70
C HIS A 88 -17.25 12.11 -5.11
N SER A 89 -17.02 12.96 -6.11
CA SER A 89 -16.80 12.52 -7.50
C SER A 89 -15.60 11.62 -7.69
N TYR A 90 -14.67 11.58 -6.73
CA TYR A 90 -13.49 10.73 -6.77
C TYR A 90 -13.61 9.47 -5.90
N HIS A 91 -14.70 9.32 -5.14
CA HIS A 91 -14.85 8.20 -4.19
C HIS A 91 -14.85 6.83 -4.86
N HIS A 92 -15.24 6.75 -6.13
CA HIS A 92 -15.21 5.50 -6.90
C HIS A 92 -13.80 4.94 -7.13
N ARG A 93 -12.77 5.74 -6.87
CA ARG A 93 -11.35 5.33 -6.99
C ARG A 93 -10.83 4.69 -5.72
N ILE A 94 -11.59 4.77 -4.60
CA ILE A 94 -11.16 4.30 -3.29
C ILE A 94 -11.65 2.87 -3.07
N HIS A 95 -10.73 1.96 -2.77
CA HIS A 95 -11.05 0.55 -2.53
C HIS A 95 -10.22 -0.02 -1.39
N LEU A 96 -10.73 -1.07 -0.76
CA LEU A 96 -9.92 -1.91 0.13
C LEU A 96 -8.96 -2.72 -0.73
N LEU A 97 -7.68 -2.75 -0.35
CA LEU A 97 -6.63 -3.42 -1.12
C LEU A 97 -6.94 -4.89 -1.36
N MET A 98 -7.23 -5.64 -0.31
CA MET A 98 -7.50 -7.08 -0.43
C MET A 98 -8.76 -7.37 -1.23
N LYS A 99 -9.78 -6.52 -1.11
CA LYS A 99 -11.01 -6.68 -1.87
C LYS A 99 -10.79 -6.42 -3.35
N TRP A 100 -10.12 -5.34 -3.67
CA TRP A 100 -9.86 -4.99 -5.08
C TRP A 100 -8.92 -5.99 -5.74
N ALA A 101 -7.88 -6.40 -5.03
CA ALA A 101 -6.86 -7.31 -5.57
C ALA A 101 -7.35 -8.74 -5.68
N LEU A 102 -8.00 -9.26 -4.63
CA LEU A 102 -8.29 -10.69 -4.47
C LEU A 102 -9.77 -11.01 -4.28
N GLY A 103 -10.66 -10.00 -4.23
CA GLY A 103 -12.07 -10.21 -3.92
C GLY A 103 -12.30 -10.67 -2.48
N SER A 104 -11.33 -10.52 -1.62
CA SER A 104 -11.38 -10.99 -0.23
C SER A 104 -11.94 -9.93 0.71
N SER A 105 -12.70 -10.35 1.71
CA SER A 105 -13.14 -9.47 2.80
C SER A 105 -12.10 -9.32 3.91
N GLU A 106 -10.95 -10.00 3.79
CA GLU A 106 -9.86 -9.89 4.75
C GLU A 106 -9.26 -8.48 4.72
N VAL A 107 -8.70 -8.08 5.86
CA VAL A 107 -7.92 -6.84 5.97
C VAL A 107 -6.46 -7.19 6.22
N VAL A 108 -5.58 -6.25 5.90
CA VAL A 108 -4.16 -6.40 6.20
C VAL A 108 -3.92 -5.89 7.62
N TYR A 109 -3.55 -6.78 8.54
CA TYR A 109 -3.29 -6.41 9.92
C TYR A 109 -2.10 -5.46 10.04
N ASP A 110 -2.16 -4.56 11.04
CA ASP A 110 -1.05 -3.69 11.37
C ASP A 110 -0.05 -4.43 12.27
N PRO A 111 1.16 -4.75 11.78
CA PRO A 111 2.14 -5.50 12.56
C PRO A 111 2.96 -4.63 13.50
N THR A 112 2.76 -3.32 13.51
CA THR A 112 3.55 -2.37 14.29
C THR A 112 3.63 -2.78 15.76
N CYS A 113 4.83 -2.83 16.31
CA CYS A 113 5.13 -3.26 17.69
C CYS A 113 4.80 -4.73 17.99
N ARG A 114 4.57 -5.53 16.95
CA ARG A 114 4.39 -6.98 17.09
C ARG A 114 5.73 -7.69 16.77
N PRO A 115 5.85 -8.99 17.13
CA PRO A 115 7.02 -9.78 16.76
C PRO A 115 7.21 -9.89 15.24
N LYS A 116 8.43 -10.22 14.84
CA LYS A 116 8.82 -10.33 13.44
C LYS A 116 7.90 -11.23 12.60
N ASP A 117 7.37 -12.31 13.20
CA ASP A 117 6.47 -13.25 12.52
C ASP A 117 5.23 -12.55 11.96
N PHE A 118 4.72 -11.54 12.65
CA PHE A 118 3.57 -10.77 12.19
C PHE A 118 3.92 -9.94 10.96
N TYR A 119 5.13 -9.36 10.93
CA TYR A 119 5.61 -8.63 9.76
C TYR A 119 5.78 -9.55 8.56
N MET A 120 6.30 -10.75 8.77
CA MET A 120 6.47 -11.73 7.71
C MET A 120 5.12 -12.20 7.16
N SER A 121 4.12 -12.37 8.01
CA SER A 121 2.76 -12.71 7.60
C SER A 121 2.13 -11.60 6.76
N VAL A 122 2.30 -10.36 7.18
CA VAL A 122 1.83 -9.18 6.42
C VAL A 122 2.54 -9.11 5.07
N LEU A 123 3.84 -9.35 5.05
CA LEU A 123 4.61 -9.39 3.80
C LEU A 123 4.01 -10.39 2.83
N ALA A 124 3.72 -11.61 3.29
CA ALA A 124 3.15 -12.66 2.44
C ALA A 124 1.78 -12.27 1.88
N ASP A 125 0.92 -11.68 2.71
CA ASP A 125 -0.39 -11.19 2.27
C ASP A 125 -0.26 -10.09 1.21
N LEU A 126 0.66 -9.17 1.43
CA LEU A 126 0.91 -8.07 0.49
C LEU A 126 1.53 -8.58 -0.81
N GLU A 127 2.37 -9.60 -0.76
CA GLU A 127 2.92 -10.22 -1.97
C GLU A 127 1.81 -10.83 -2.83
N ARG A 128 0.86 -11.55 -2.21
CA ARG A 128 -0.30 -12.10 -2.93
C ARG A 128 -1.14 -11.00 -3.56
N ALA A 129 -1.43 -9.96 -2.80
CA ALA A 129 -2.24 -8.85 -3.28
C ALA A 129 -1.56 -8.11 -4.42
N CYS A 130 -0.28 -7.78 -4.27
CA CYS A 130 0.48 -7.06 -5.29
C CYS A 130 0.65 -7.86 -6.58
N GLU A 131 0.80 -9.18 -6.48
CA GLU A 131 0.79 -10.05 -7.66
C GLU A 131 -0.53 -9.95 -8.41
N ALA A 132 -1.64 -10.02 -7.70
CA ALA A 132 -2.97 -9.90 -8.30
C ALA A 132 -3.19 -8.52 -8.91
N ILE A 133 -2.75 -7.46 -8.24
CA ILE A 133 -2.83 -6.08 -8.76
C ILE A 133 -2.05 -5.96 -10.08
N THR A 134 -0.82 -6.48 -10.08
CA THR A 134 0.03 -6.44 -11.27
C THR A 134 -0.63 -7.15 -12.44
N GLN A 135 -1.22 -8.32 -12.22
CA GLN A 135 -1.93 -9.06 -13.26
C GLN A 135 -3.14 -8.29 -13.79
N LYS A 136 -3.90 -7.63 -12.91
CA LYS A 136 -5.05 -6.83 -13.32
C LYS A 136 -4.64 -5.63 -14.19
N ILE A 137 -3.56 -4.97 -13.82
CA ILE A 137 -3.04 -3.83 -14.58
C ILE A 137 -2.52 -4.29 -15.94
N ASP A 138 -1.83 -5.42 -15.99
CA ASP A 138 -1.25 -5.98 -17.21
C ASP A 138 -2.31 -6.36 -18.26
N ARG A 139 -3.53 -6.66 -17.81
CA ARG A 139 -4.63 -7.06 -18.69
C ARG A 139 -5.42 -5.89 -19.29
N GLN A 140 -5.12 -4.66 -18.87
CA GLN A 140 -5.86 -3.48 -19.35
C GLN A 140 -5.23 -2.86 -20.59
#